data_9540f8795308a5899a9971d025c48037
#
_entry.id   9540f8795308a5899a9971d025c48037
#
_cell.length_a   1.000
_cell.length_b   1.000
_cell.length_c   1.000
_cell.angle_alpha   90.00
_cell.angle_beta   90.00
_cell.angle_gamma   90.00
#
_symmetry.space_group_name_H-M   'P 1'
#
loop_
_entity.id
_entity.type
_entity.pdbx_description
1 polymer ?
#
loop_
_entity_poly.entity_id
_entity_poly.type
_entity_poly.pdbx_seq_one_letter_code
_entity_poly.pdbx_strand_id
1 'polypeptide(L)'
;METRKSTLIVGEIGQNHNGSVEIAKLIVDLCARPVLEETFNISVRSMDAVKPTKRDLNEEMSVSQMKRPYPSPLAFGRTYGEHRKFLELSNEQHFEIYTYARQKGLRFVETICGIGALGILKLITPDYLKVASRDLTNLPLLERLGEPRLPINLSTGMAGREELDAALSIIVRFHENISILHCTSEYPTYPDNVNLNTIPYLIKRYP
;
A
#
# COMPACT_ATOMS: atom_id res chain seq x y z
N MET A 1 -7.22 -29.68 -14.84
CA MET A 1 -8.00 -28.47 -14.54
C MET A 1 -7.04 -27.49 -13.88
N GLU A 2 -6.61 -26.47 -14.62
CA GLU A 2 -5.86 -25.37 -13.99
C GLU A 2 -6.79 -24.69 -12.98
N THR A 3 -6.41 -24.75 -11.72
CA THR A 3 -7.09 -23.98 -10.66
C THR A 3 -6.92 -22.51 -11.00
N ARG A 4 -7.96 -21.83 -11.47
CA ARG A 4 -7.97 -20.37 -11.61
C ARG A 4 -7.55 -19.78 -10.27
N LYS A 5 -6.35 -19.20 -10.23
CA LYS A 5 -5.92 -18.42 -9.06
C LYS A 5 -6.93 -17.27 -8.89
N SER A 6 -7.60 -17.22 -7.75
CA SER A 6 -8.52 -16.12 -7.45
C SER A 6 -7.74 -14.79 -7.39
N THR A 7 -8.33 -13.72 -7.92
CA THR A 7 -7.76 -12.37 -7.77
C THR A 7 -7.83 -11.94 -6.32
N LEU A 8 -6.71 -11.44 -5.78
CA LEU A 8 -6.66 -10.86 -4.43
C LEU A 8 -7.22 -9.43 -4.47
N ILE A 9 -8.27 -9.18 -3.71
CA ILE A 9 -8.89 -7.84 -3.59
C ILE A 9 -8.41 -7.19 -2.28
N VAL A 10 -7.74 -6.03 -2.42
CA VAL A 10 -7.16 -5.31 -1.28
C VAL A 10 -7.91 -4.01 -1.05
N GLY A 11 -8.52 -3.86 0.13
CA GLY A 11 -9.16 -2.63 0.58
C GLY A 11 -8.11 -1.61 1.06
N GLU A 12 -8.10 -0.42 0.44
CA GLU A 12 -7.17 0.65 0.80
C GLU A 12 -7.65 1.43 2.01
N ILE A 13 -7.04 1.20 3.16
CA ILE A 13 -7.21 2.08 4.33
C ILE A 13 -6.44 3.39 4.06
N GLY A 14 -5.19 3.26 3.58
CA GLY A 14 -4.30 4.39 3.30
C GLY A 14 -4.21 5.33 4.49
N GLN A 15 -4.72 6.54 4.33
CA GLN A 15 -4.89 7.54 5.39
C GLN A 15 -6.35 7.98 5.57
N ASN A 16 -7.32 7.22 5.03
CA ASN A 16 -8.75 7.50 5.18
C ASN A 16 -9.25 7.34 6.62
N HIS A 17 -8.43 6.79 7.50
CA HIS A 17 -8.68 6.74 8.94
C HIS A 17 -8.62 8.11 9.63
N ASN A 18 -8.18 9.17 8.96
CA ASN A 18 -8.13 10.54 9.50
C ASN A 18 -7.45 10.63 10.87
N GLY A 19 -6.37 9.88 11.10
CA GLY A 19 -5.66 9.85 12.38
C GLY A 19 -6.36 9.05 13.50
N SER A 20 -7.46 8.36 13.22
CA SER A 20 -8.23 7.57 14.21
C SER A 20 -8.11 6.07 13.95
N VAL A 21 -7.77 5.32 14.99
CA VAL A 21 -7.76 3.85 15.00
C VAL A 21 -9.19 3.31 14.87
N GLU A 22 -10.17 3.98 15.49
CA GLU A 22 -11.57 3.57 15.45
C GLU A 22 -12.12 3.65 14.02
N ILE A 23 -11.79 4.73 13.28
CA ILE A 23 -12.17 4.84 11.85
C ILE A 23 -11.45 3.77 11.03
N ALA A 24 -10.17 3.50 11.29
CA ALA A 24 -9.46 2.42 10.62
C ALA A 24 -10.12 1.06 10.86
N LYS A 25 -10.54 0.75 12.09
CA LYS A 25 -11.28 -0.48 12.42
C LYS A 25 -12.65 -0.54 11.74
N LEU A 26 -13.34 0.59 11.62
CA LEU A 26 -14.59 0.65 10.86
C LEU A 26 -14.38 0.30 9.39
N ILE A 27 -13.29 0.80 8.78
CA ILE A 27 -12.92 0.43 7.40
C ILE A 27 -12.62 -1.08 7.31
N VAL A 28 -11.92 -1.64 8.30
CA VAL A 28 -11.68 -3.09 8.39
C VAL A 28 -12.99 -3.87 8.44
N ASP A 29 -13.96 -3.44 9.25
CA ASP A 29 -15.28 -4.07 9.34
C ASP A 29 -16.02 -4.04 7.99
N LEU A 30 -15.98 -2.92 7.28
CA LEU A 30 -16.57 -2.80 5.94
C LEU A 30 -15.89 -3.75 4.94
N CYS A 31 -14.56 -3.86 4.99
CA CYS A 31 -13.80 -4.78 4.13
C CYS A 31 -14.08 -6.26 4.44
N ALA A 32 -14.32 -6.60 5.70
CA ALA A 32 -14.61 -7.97 6.13
C ALA A 32 -16.07 -8.37 5.91
N ARG A 33 -16.97 -7.40 5.72
CA ARG A 33 -18.40 -7.65 5.60
C ARG A 33 -18.70 -8.47 4.35
N PRO A 34 -19.44 -9.59 4.46
CA PRO A 34 -19.90 -10.32 3.29
C PRO A 34 -20.91 -9.48 2.49
N VAL A 35 -20.83 -9.59 1.17
CA VAL A 35 -21.78 -9.00 0.22
C VAL A 35 -22.62 -10.14 -0.35
N LEU A 36 -23.94 -9.99 -0.28
CA LEU A 36 -24.87 -10.89 -0.96
C LEU A 36 -24.96 -10.47 -2.43
N GLU A 37 -24.57 -11.36 -3.32
CA GLU A 37 -24.84 -11.23 -4.76
C GLU A 37 -26.21 -11.87 -5.03
N GLU A 38 -27.22 -11.04 -5.33
CA GLU A 38 -28.62 -11.46 -5.39
C GLU A 38 -28.93 -12.31 -6.63
N THR A 39 -28.25 -12.08 -7.77
CA THR A 39 -28.50 -12.79 -9.01
C THR A 39 -28.23 -14.27 -8.89
N PHE A 40 -27.16 -14.66 -8.19
CA PHE A 40 -26.77 -16.05 -7.97
C PHE A 40 -27.04 -16.53 -6.55
N ASN A 41 -27.59 -15.67 -5.70
CA ASN A 41 -27.86 -15.95 -4.27
C ASN A 41 -26.63 -16.50 -3.54
N ILE A 42 -25.47 -15.89 -3.79
CA ILE A 42 -24.20 -16.26 -3.14
C ILE A 42 -23.70 -15.15 -2.25
N SER A 43 -23.11 -15.52 -1.11
CA SER A 43 -22.40 -14.57 -0.25
C SER A 43 -20.92 -14.61 -0.57
N VAL A 44 -20.37 -13.46 -0.92
CA VAL A 44 -18.94 -13.31 -1.23
C VAL A 44 -18.31 -12.36 -0.23
N ARG A 45 -17.02 -12.59 0.08
CA ARG A 45 -16.25 -11.63 0.88
C ARG A 45 -15.99 -10.38 0.04
N SER A 46 -16.16 -9.19 0.64
CA SER A 46 -15.91 -7.91 -0.04
C SER A 46 -14.45 -7.76 -0.44
N MET A 47 -13.54 -7.99 0.53
CA MET A 47 -12.09 -7.84 0.36
C MET A 47 -11.36 -9.04 0.97
N ASP A 48 -10.19 -9.35 0.42
CA ASP A 48 -9.31 -10.41 0.96
C ASP A 48 -8.28 -9.85 1.95
N ALA A 49 -7.94 -8.59 1.79
CA ALA A 49 -6.92 -7.90 2.57
C ALA A 49 -7.27 -6.43 2.81
N VAL A 50 -6.61 -5.84 3.79
CA VAL A 50 -6.60 -4.38 4.01
C VAL A 50 -5.17 -3.84 3.97
N LYS A 51 -5.04 -2.55 3.60
CA LYS A 51 -3.73 -1.94 3.40
C LYS A 51 -3.67 -0.49 3.94
N PRO A 52 -3.13 -0.27 5.15
CA PRO A 52 -2.73 1.04 5.63
C PRO A 52 -1.38 1.48 5.03
N THR A 53 -0.89 2.63 5.48
CA THR A 53 0.40 3.18 5.07
C THR A 53 1.14 3.71 6.28
N LYS A 54 2.30 3.15 6.57
CA LYS A 54 3.24 3.64 7.59
C LYS A 54 4.32 4.50 6.96
N ARG A 55 4.58 5.67 7.56
CA ARG A 55 5.51 6.67 7.03
C ARG A 55 6.56 7.07 8.05
N ASP A 56 7.71 7.49 7.55
CA ASP A 56 8.63 8.35 8.30
C ASP A 56 8.63 9.75 7.67
N LEU A 57 7.93 10.68 8.30
CA LEU A 57 7.76 12.02 7.76
C LEU A 57 9.08 12.81 7.72
N ASN A 58 10.07 12.45 8.54
CA ASN A 58 11.37 13.11 8.54
C ASN A 58 12.22 12.69 7.33
N GLU A 59 12.04 11.46 6.85
CA GLU A 59 12.73 10.97 5.65
C GLU A 59 11.98 11.34 4.37
N GLU A 60 10.65 11.39 4.43
CA GLU A 60 9.80 11.63 3.26
C GLU A 60 9.76 13.09 2.81
N MET A 61 9.91 14.01 3.73
CA MET A 61 9.64 15.43 3.47
C MET A 61 10.74 16.35 3.94
N SER A 62 11.13 17.28 3.06
CA SER A 62 12.01 18.36 3.44
C SER A 62 11.34 19.33 4.41
N VAL A 63 12.16 20.09 5.16
CA VAL A 63 11.66 21.12 6.09
C VAL A 63 10.80 22.16 5.37
N SER A 64 11.14 22.51 4.12
CA SER A 64 10.38 23.46 3.30
C SER A 64 8.99 22.91 2.94
N GLN A 65 8.89 21.65 2.57
CA GLN A 65 7.61 20.99 2.32
C GLN A 65 6.75 20.93 3.57
N MET A 66 7.33 20.60 4.73
CA MET A 66 6.61 20.55 6.00
C MET A 66 6.01 21.92 6.39
N LYS A 67 6.71 23.02 6.07
CA LYS A 67 6.25 24.38 6.36
C LYS A 67 5.32 24.97 5.29
N ARG A 68 5.14 24.30 4.16
CA ARG A 68 4.29 24.79 3.06
C ARG A 68 2.86 24.96 3.53
N PRO A 69 2.19 26.13 3.29
CA PRO A 69 0.78 26.29 3.54
C PRO A 69 -0.07 25.23 2.81
N TYR A 70 -1.09 24.72 3.47
CA TYR A 70 -1.96 23.70 2.90
C TYR A 70 -3.44 24.15 2.97
N PRO A 71 -3.86 25.05 2.08
CA PRO A 71 -5.22 25.61 2.05
C PRO A 71 -6.19 24.63 1.37
N SER A 72 -6.51 23.54 2.04
CA SER A 72 -7.48 22.54 1.58
C SER A 72 -8.66 22.45 2.56
N PRO A 73 -9.91 22.31 2.08
CA PRO A 73 -11.04 22.05 2.96
C PRO A 73 -10.94 20.74 3.74
N LEU A 74 -10.04 19.84 3.31
CA LEU A 74 -9.75 18.56 3.97
C LEU A 74 -8.45 18.61 4.80
N ALA A 75 -7.90 19.82 5.06
CA ALA A 75 -6.67 19.95 5.82
C ALA A 75 -6.90 19.74 7.32
N PHE A 76 -6.01 18.95 7.93
CA PHE A 76 -5.86 18.81 9.39
C PHE A 76 -4.68 19.66 9.87
N GLY A 77 -4.77 20.97 9.73
CA GLY A 77 -3.71 21.90 10.09
C GLY A 77 -3.50 23.00 9.05
N ARG A 78 -2.66 23.98 9.38
CA ARG A 78 -2.37 25.14 8.51
C ARG A 78 -1.30 24.86 7.48
N THR A 79 -0.40 23.91 7.80
CA THR A 79 0.72 23.51 6.94
C THR A 79 0.56 22.06 6.49
N TYR A 80 1.22 21.71 5.40
CA TYR A 80 1.25 20.33 4.91
C TYR A 80 1.85 19.38 5.95
N GLY A 81 2.87 19.83 6.68
CA GLY A 81 3.48 19.03 7.74
C GLY A 81 2.54 18.77 8.93
N GLU A 82 1.76 19.77 9.37
CA GLU A 82 0.75 19.56 10.40
C GLU A 82 -0.33 18.57 9.96
N HIS A 83 -0.84 18.72 8.72
CA HIS A 83 -1.78 17.81 8.12
C HIS A 83 -1.24 16.36 8.09
N ARG A 84 0.00 16.18 7.65
CA ARG A 84 0.63 14.84 7.56
C ARG A 84 0.86 14.23 8.94
N LYS A 85 1.32 15.01 9.92
CA LYS A 85 1.52 14.56 11.30
C LYS A 85 0.21 14.12 11.96
N PHE A 86 -0.88 14.84 11.70
CA PHE A 86 -2.19 14.48 12.22
C PHE A 86 -2.68 13.11 11.69
N LEU A 87 -2.37 12.82 10.44
CA LEU A 87 -2.77 11.58 9.79
C LEU A 87 -1.88 10.38 10.15
N GLU A 88 -0.69 10.59 10.72
CA GLU A 88 0.25 9.51 10.98
C GLU A 88 -0.11 8.77 12.28
N LEU A 89 -0.25 7.46 12.18
CA LEU A 89 -0.49 6.59 13.33
C LEU A 89 0.83 6.04 13.89
N SER A 90 0.89 5.80 15.21
CA SER A 90 2.04 5.17 15.86
C SER A 90 2.19 3.69 15.44
N ASN A 91 3.33 3.08 15.75
CA ASN A 91 3.53 1.66 15.50
C ASN A 91 2.54 0.80 16.30
N GLU A 92 2.23 1.19 17.53
CA GLU A 92 1.28 0.51 18.43
C GLU A 92 -0.15 0.60 17.86
N GLN A 93 -0.52 1.75 17.29
CA GLN A 93 -1.81 1.94 16.62
C GLN A 93 -1.91 1.08 15.35
N HIS A 94 -0.84 0.98 14.54
CA HIS A 94 -0.78 0.05 13.41
C HIS A 94 -0.89 -1.41 13.87
N PHE A 95 -0.21 -1.78 14.97
CA PHE A 95 -0.32 -3.12 15.55
C PHE A 95 -1.75 -3.44 15.99
N GLU A 96 -2.46 -2.48 16.56
CA GLU A 96 -3.86 -2.63 16.94
C GLU A 96 -4.76 -2.88 15.73
N ILE A 97 -4.59 -2.12 14.64
CA ILE A 97 -5.31 -2.31 13.38
C ILE A 97 -4.96 -3.66 12.74
N TYR A 98 -3.69 -4.04 12.75
CA TYR A 98 -3.22 -5.34 12.26
C TYR A 98 -3.92 -6.49 13.00
N THR A 99 -3.89 -6.46 14.33
CA THR A 99 -4.52 -7.48 15.17
C THR A 99 -6.01 -7.57 14.91
N TYR A 100 -6.69 -6.43 14.79
CA TYR A 100 -8.12 -6.37 14.48
C TYR A 100 -8.44 -6.95 13.10
N ALA A 101 -7.68 -6.60 12.08
CA ALA A 101 -7.86 -7.15 10.73
C ALA A 101 -7.69 -8.68 10.71
N ARG A 102 -6.70 -9.20 11.45
CA ARG A 102 -6.49 -10.65 11.61
C ARG A 102 -7.68 -11.34 12.30
N GLN A 103 -8.24 -10.74 13.35
CA GLN A 103 -9.45 -11.26 14.01
C GLN A 103 -10.66 -11.31 13.08
N LYS A 104 -10.76 -10.40 12.11
CA LYS A 104 -11.79 -10.41 11.07
C LYS A 104 -11.47 -11.35 9.89
N GLY A 105 -10.35 -12.09 9.95
CA GLY A 105 -9.93 -13.04 8.92
C GLY A 105 -9.42 -12.39 7.64
N LEU A 106 -9.03 -11.11 7.67
CA LEU A 106 -8.42 -10.41 6.56
C LEU A 106 -6.90 -10.59 6.57
N ARG A 107 -6.30 -10.67 5.37
CA ARG A 107 -4.87 -10.49 5.19
C ARG A 107 -4.49 -9.02 5.42
N PHE A 108 -3.22 -8.79 5.69
CA PHE A 108 -2.71 -7.45 5.96
C PHE A 108 -1.55 -7.11 5.04
N VAL A 109 -1.67 -6.01 4.34
CA VAL A 109 -0.64 -5.45 3.48
C VAL A 109 -0.14 -4.16 4.12
N GLU A 110 1.15 -3.98 4.26
CA GLU A 110 1.69 -2.72 4.81
C GLU A 110 2.46 -1.96 3.74
N THR A 111 2.05 -0.72 3.48
CA THR A 111 2.85 0.21 2.67
C THR A 111 3.85 0.90 3.57
N ILE A 112 5.14 0.72 3.31
CA ILE A 112 6.22 1.34 4.09
C ILE A 112 6.86 2.45 3.25
N CYS A 113 6.88 3.65 3.82
CA CYS A 113 7.42 4.85 3.20
C CYS A 113 8.52 5.44 4.10
N GLY A 114 9.76 5.20 3.73
CA GLY A 114 10.96 5.57 4.50
C GLY A 114 11.52 4.43 5.35
N ILE A 115 12.84 4.44 5.54
CA ILE A 115 13.58 3.40 6.27
C ILE A 115 13.18 3.38 7.75
N GLY A 116 12.96 4.55 8.36
CA GLY A 116 12.52 4.65 9.75
C GLY A 116 11.16 3.99 10.01
N ALA A 117 10.28 3.95 8.99
CA ALA A 117 8.98 3.30 9.08
C ALA A 117 9.08 1.75 9.17
N LEU A 118 10.22 1.14 8.81
CA LEU A 118 10.47 -0.30 8.96
C LEU A 118 10.38 -0.79 10.41
N GLY A 119 10.49 0.12 11.38
CA GLY A 119 10.32 -0.21 12.80
C GLY A 119 9.01 -0.93 13.12
N ILE A 120 7.97 -0.75 12.31
CA ILE A 120 6.68 -1.44 12.45
C ILE A 120 6.82 -2.96 12.30
N LEU A 121 7.76 -3.45 11.50
CA LEU A 121 7.98 -4.88 11.27
C LEU A 121 8.49 -5.63 12.51
N LYS A 122 8.87 -4.91 13.58
CA LYS A 122 9.16 -5.53 14.88
C LYS A 122 7.89 -5.94 15.63
N LEU A 123 6.75 -5.36 15.28
CA LEU A 123 5.46 -5.60 15.94
C LEU A 123 4.51 -6.43 15.08
N ILE A 124 4.59 -6.32 13.75
CA ILE A 124 3.70 -7.02 12.82
C ILE A 124 4.49 -7.83 11.79
N THR A 125 3.86 -8.88 11.29
CA THR A 125 4.30 -9.61 10.09
C THR A 125 3.19 -9.54 9.06
N PRO A 126 3.22 -8.55 8.13
CA PRO A 126 2.23 -8.44 7.08
C PRO A 126 2.35 -9.61 6.08
N ASP A 127 1.25 -9.93 5.38
CA ASP A 127 1.28 -10.93 4.31
C ASP A 127 2.04 -10.44 3.08
N TYR A 128 2.02 -9.12 2.86
CA TYR A 128 2.71 -8.46 1.76
C TYR A 128 3.22 -7.09 2.22
N LEU A 129 4.41 -6.75 1.75
CA LEU A 129 4.88 -5.36 1.76
C LEU A 129 4.45 -4.68 0.46
N LYS A 130 4.17 -3.39 0.52
CA LYS A 130 3.80 -2.58 -0.64
C LYS A 130 4.81 -1.45 -0.83
N VAL A 131 5.35 -1.37 -2.02
CA VAL A 131 6.16 -0.24 -2.47
C VAL A 131 5.28 0.71 -3.27
N ALA A 132 5.14 1.95 -2.82
CA ALA A 132 4.42 2.98 -3.54
C ALA A 132 5.14 3.37 -4.84
N SER A 133 4.41 3.82 -5.87
CA SER A 133 5.01 4.20 -7.16
C SER A 133 6.14 5.21 -7.03
N ARG A 134 6.02 6.19 -6.12
CA ARG A 134 7.03 7.21 -5.85
C ARG A 134 8.32 6.68 -5.22
N ASP A 135 8.24 5.50 -4.56
CA ASP A 135 9.36 4.88 -3.86
C ASP A 135 10.06 3.81 -4.71
N LEU A 136 9.60 3.57 -5.95
CA LEU A 136 10.20 2.57 -6.84
C LEU A 136 11.69 2.85 -7.11
N THR A 137 12.07 4.12 -7.19
CA THR A 137 13.46 4.55 -7.43
C THR A 137 14.27 4.74 -6.15
N ASN A 138 13.66 4.52 -4.98
CA ASN A 138 14.34 4.59 -3.68
C ASN A 138 15.07 3.27 -3.40
N LEU A 139 16.17 3.01 -4.14
CA LEU A 139 16.91 1.75 -4.06
C LEU A 139 17.37 1.40 -2.63
N PRO A 140 17.82 2.36 -1.78
CA PRO A 140 18.14 2.04 -0.38
C PRO A 140 16.94 1.52 0.42
N LEU A 141 15.74 2.07 0.21
CA LEU A 141 14.53 1.56 0.84
C LEU A 141 14.19 0.16 0.33
N LEU A 142 14.29 -0.09 -0.99
CA LEU A 142 14.02 -1.40 -1.58
C LEU A 142 14.95 -2.48 -1.04
N GLU A 143 16.23 -2.18 -0.84
CA GLU A 143 17.18 -3.09 -0.22
C GLU A 143 16.74 -3.48 1.20
N ARG A 144 16.35 -2.52 2.02
CA ARG A 144 15.84 -2.75 3.38
C ARG A 144 14.50 -3.49 3.41
N LEU A 145 13.64 -3.28 2.41
CA LEU A 145 12.36 -4.00 2.27
C LEU A 145 12.56 -5.44 1.79
N GLY A 146 13.64 -5.74 1.11
CA GLY A 146 14.00 -7.10 0.69
C GLY A 146 14.50 -7.99 1.84
N GLU A 147 15.17 -7.40 2.87
CA GLU A 147 15.79 -8.15 3.97
C GLU A 147 14.82 -9.07 4.74
N PRO A 148 13.58 -8.66 5.06
CA PRO A 148 12.62 -9.51 5.75
C PRO A 148 12.15 -10.71 4.93
N ARG A 149 12.39 -10.72 3.62
CA ARG A 149 11.96 -11.75 2.66
C ARG A 149 10.45 -11.98 2.62
N LEU A 150 9.69 -10.94 2.93
CA LEU A 150 8.23 -10.93 2.79
C LEU A 150 7.83 -10.68 1.33
N PRO A 151 6.71 -11.22 0.85
CA PRO A 151 6.20 -10.92 -0.49
C PRO A 151 6.08 -9.42 -0.71
N ILE A 152 6.51 -8.92 -1.87
CA ILE A 152 6.49 -7.49 -2.21
C ILE A 152 5.55 -7.21 -3.37
N ASN A 153 4.64 -6.26 -3.19
CA ASN A 153 3.83 -5.67 -4.25
C ASN A 153 4.48 -4.36 -4.69
N LEU A 154 4.97 -4.29 -5.92
CA LEU A 154 5.75 -3.19 -6.46
C LEU A 154 4.93 -2.37 -7.46
N SER A 155 4.60 -1.12 -7.14
CA SER A 155 3.84 -0.22 -8.03
C SER A 155 4.74 0.54 -9.00
N THR A 156 4.28 0.69 -10.25
CA THR A 156 5.08 1.23 -11.37
C THR A 156 4.59 2.58 -11.92
N GLY A 157 3.65 3.25 -11.25
CA GLY A 157 2.95 4.43 -11.81
C GLY A 157 3.79 5.69 -12.01
N MET A 158 5.02 5.76 -11.50
CA MET A 158 5.90 6.92 -11.60
C MET A 158 7.29 6.56 -12.15
N ALA A 159 7.41 5.41 -12.83
CA ALA A 159 8.70 4.94 -13.30
C ALA A 159 8.59 4.28 -14.67
N GLY A 160 9.66 4.36 -15.42
CA GLY A 160 9.81 3.64 -16.68
C GLY A 160 10.40 2.23 -16.48
N ARG A 161 10.75 1.63 -17.61
CA ARG A 161 11.28 0.26 -17.62
C ARG A 161 12.64 0.15 -16.92
N GLU A 162 13.52 1.12 -17.14
CA GLU A 162 14.88 1.10 -16.59
C GLU A 162 14.88 1.18 -15.06
N GLU A 163 14.02 2.03 -14.51
CA GLU A 163 13.83 2.15 -13.06
C GLU A 163 13.22 0.88 -12.47
N LEU A 164 12.28 0.24 -13.18
CA LEU A 164 11.71 -1.03 -12.74
C LEU A 164 12.75 -2.15 -12.77
N ASP A 165 13.56 -2.25 -13.84
CA ASP A 165 14.64 -3.23 -13.94
C ASP A 165 15.67 -3.02 -12.81
N ALA A 166 16.02 -1.76 -12.49
CA ALA A 166 16.91 -1.43 -11.37
C ALA A 166 16.29 -1.84 -10.02
N ALA A 167 15.02 -1.51 -9.77
CA ALA A 167 14.32 -1.89 -8.55
C ALA A 167 14.28 -3.40 -8.35
N LEU A 168 13.92 -4.14 -9.39
CA LEU A 168 13.89 -5.61 -9.36
C LEU A 168 15.27 -6.18 -9.09
N SER A 169 16.35 -5.65 -9.70
CA SER A 169 17.72 -6.12 -9.48
C SER A 169 18.16 -6.05 -8.01
N ILE A 170 17.59 -5.14 -7.23
CA ILE A 170 17.84 -5.05 -5.79
C ILE A 170 17.06 -6.12 -5.03
N ILE A 171 15.74 -6.20 -5.27
CA ILE A 171 14.85 -7.06 -4.47
C ILE A 171 15.13 -8.55 -4.72
N VAL A 172 15.41 -8.95 -5.97
CA VAL A 172 15.69 -10.37 -6.32
C VAL A 172 16.93 -10.92 -5.63
N ARG A 173 17.82 -10.09 -5.13
CA ARG A 173 18.97 -10.51 -4.30
C ARG A 173 18.53 -11.19 -2.99
N PHE A 174 17.31 -10.94 -2.55
CA PHE A 174 16.74 -11.46 -1.31
C PHE A 174 15.72 -12.57 -1.57
N HIS A 175 14.79 -12.37 -2.52
CA HIS A 175 13.75 -13.33 -2.91
C HIS A 175 13.08 -12.91 -4.23
N GLU A 176 12.33 -13.86 -4.83
CA GLU A 176 11.62 -13.67 -6.11
C GLU A 176 10.09 -13.51 -5.94
N ASN A 177 9.60 -13.49 -4.70
CA ASN A 177 8.17 -13.34 -4.45
C ASN A 177 7.74 -11.87 -4.59
N ILE A 178 7.66 -11.41 -5.83
CA ILE A 178 7.37 -10.03 -6.22
C ILE A 178 6.17 -10.01 -7.15
N SER A 179 5.20 -9.14 -6.84
CA SER A 179 4.08 -8.83 -7.73
C SER A 179 4.25 -7.43 -8.29
N ILE A 180 4.34 -7.30 -9.60
CA ILE A 180 4.43 -6.00 -10.27
C ILE A 180 3.01 -5.50 -10.56
N LEU A 181 2.70 -4.28 -10.09
CA LEU A 181 1.39 -3.66 -10.25
C LEU A 181 1.46 -2.56 -11.30
N HIS A 182 0.62 -2.65 -12.32
CA HIS A 182 0.36 -1.53 -13.21
C HIS A 182 -0.41 -0.45 -12.47
N CYS A 183 0.11 0.76 -12.44
CA CYS A 183 -0.50 1.91 -11.78
C CYS A 183 -0.41 3.14 -12.67
N THR A 184 -1.44 3.98 -12.65
CA THR A 184 -1.43 5.33 -13.20
C THR A 184 -1.50 6.32 -12.04
N SER A 185 -0.47 7.19 -11.90
CA SER A 185 -0.38 8.13 -10.76
C SER A 185 -1.20 9.40 -11.02
N GLU A 186 -2.48 9.22 -11.27
CA GLU A 186 -3.48 10.25 -11.52
C GLU A 186 -4.71 10.01 -10.66
N TYR A 187 -5.25 11.04 -9.98
CA TYR A 187 -6.36 10.92 -9.04
C TYR A 187 -7.41 12.03 -9.29
N PRO A 188 -8.59 11.70 -9.88
CA PRO A 188 -8.95 10.39 -10.46
C PRO A 188 -8.23 10.13 -11.80
N THR A 189 -8.01 8.86 -12.12
CA THR A 189 -7.49 8.45 -13.43
C THR A 189 -8.61 8.48 -14.46
N TYR A 190 -8.40 9.19 -15.58
CA TYR A 190 -9.32 9.17 -16.70
C TYR A 190 -9.17 7.89 -17.53
N PRO A 191 -10.27 7.35 -18.09
CA PRO A 191 -10.26 6.08 -18.83
C PRO A 191 -9.19 6.03 -19.94
N ASP A 192 -8.97 7.12 -20.64
CA ASP A 192 -7.99 7.22 -21.74
C ASP A 192 -6.53 7.08 -21.26
N ASN A 193 -6.27 7.32 -19.97
CA ASN A 193 -4.95 7.27 -19.37
C ASN A 193 -4.65 5.91 -18.68
N VAL A 194 -5.63 5.01 -18.58
CA VAL A 194 -5.48 3.75 -17.81
C VAL A 194 -4.49 2.78 -18.45
N ASN A 195 -4.38 2.73 -19.78
CA ASN A 195 -3.41 1.92 -20.53
C ASN A 195 -3.34 0.44 -20.09
N LEU A 196 -4.49 -0.25 -20.00
CA LEU A 196 -4.58 -1.64 -19.52
C LEU A 196 -3.70 -2.63 -20.30
N ASN A 197 -3.32 -2.33 -21.54
CA ASN A 197 -2.40 -3.15 -22.33
C ASN A 197 -0.98 -3.24 -21.72
N THR A 198 -0.66 -2.41 -20.75
CA THR A 198 0.57 -2.53 -19.96
C THR A 198 0.61 -3.84 -19.15
N ILE A 199 -0.54 -4.35 -18.71
CA ILE A 199 -0.62 -5.59 -17.91
C ILE A 199 -0.07 -6.80 -18.67
N PRO A 200 -0.57 -7.16 -19.88
CA PRO A 200 0.00 -8.26 -20.64
C PRO A 200 1.45 -8.03 -21.06
N TYR A 201 1.88 -6.78 -21.28
CA TYR A 201 3.28 -6.46 -21.50
C TYR A 201 4.15 -6.83 -20.26
N LEU A 202 3.73 -6.43 -19.06
CA LEU A 202 4.45 -6.76 -17.81
C LEU A 202 4.52 -8.27 -17.58
N ILE A 203 3.42 -9.00 -17.78
CA ILE A 203 3.38 -10.47 -17.66
C ILE A 203 4.38 -11.13 -18.61
N LYS A 204 4.48 -10.65 -19.86
CA LYS A 204 5.42 -11.20 -20.85
C LYS A 204 6.88 -10.87 -20.53
N ARG A 205 7.13 -9.69 -19.97
CA ARG A 205 8.49 -9.17 -19.72
C ARG A 205 9.09 -9.69 -18.40
N TYR A 206 8.22 -9.89 -17.39
CA TYR A 206 8.60 -10.31 -16.05
C TYR A 206 7.72 -11.51 -15.63
N PRO A 207 8.04 -12.72 -16.12
CA PRO A 207 7.24 -13.94 -15.91
C PRO A 207 7.24 -14.43 -14.45
#